data_8c1d662205c00709cb56e2fad3e42928
#
_entry.id   8c1d662205c00709cb56e2fad3e42928
#
_cell.length_a   1.000
_cell.length_b   1.000
_cell.length_c   1.000
_cell.angle_alpha   90.00
_cell.angle_beta   90.00
_cell.angle_gamma   90.00
#
_symmetry.space_group_name_H-M   'P 1'
#
loop_
_entity.id
_entity.type
_entity.pdbx_description
1 polymer ?
#
loop_
_entity_poly.entity_id
_entity_poly.type
_entity_poly.pdbx_seq_one_letter_code
_entity_poly.pdbx_strand_id
1 'polypeptide(L)'
;MYHTTTRDVYREAALNPDKGLCCTTTPVWQLPDLKIPQLMLDMNYGCGSTVNPRDLVGSPSILYVGVGGGMEVLQFAYFSRRKGGVVGLDVVDEMMSACASNLKEAEVQNAWFKSDFVDLRKGDALNLPIASESIDIAAQNCLFNIFHDADLKRALSEMYRVLKPRGRLILSDPVCDAEMPEGLKNDERLRAMCLTGAIPLAEYIGRLTDLGFGTIEVRAKRPYRVLSPRHFATDTLIPIESVEICAIKDPMPADGPCVFTGRTAIYFGQDDFFSDGKGHTLGQNQPLAVCDKTAGALTHLGRDDIWISGSTYFYDGGGCC
;
A
#
# COMPACT_ATOMS: atom_id res chain seq x y z
N MET A 1 -18.39 17.82 -3.68
CA MET A 1 -18.25 18.50 -2.37
C MET A 1 -17.04 17.97 -1.59
N TYR A 2 -16.89 16.66 -1.38
CA TYR A 2 -15.75 16.11 -0.61
C TYR A 2 -14.37 16.41 -1.21
N HIS A 3 -14.19 16.43 -2.54
CA HIS A 3 -12.94 16.82 -3.19
C HIS A 3 -12.45 18.22 -2.77
N THR A 4 -13.38 19.17 -2.59
CA THR A 4 -13.04 20.52 -2.12
C THR A 4 -12.55 20.47 -0.69
N THR A 5 -13.28 19.80 0.21
CA THR A 5 -12.89 19.62 1.61
C THR A 5 -11.52 18.96 1.72
N THR A 6 -11.28 17.90 0.96
CA THR A 6 -9.99 17.21 0.92
C THR A 6 -8.86 18.16 0.50
N ARG A 7 -9.04 18.89 -0.61
CA ARG A 7 -8.03 19.85 -1.07
C ARG A 7 -7.75 20.94 -0.06
N ASP A 8 -8.78 21.45 0.62
CA ASP A 8 -8.62 22.48 1.64
C ASP A 8 -7.85 21.96 2.85
N VAL A 9 -8.15 20.74 3.34
CA VAL A 9 -7.44 20.08 4.43
C VAL A 9 -5.96 19.90 4.11
N TYR A 10 -5.64 19.37 2.93
CA TYR A 10 -4.24 19.13 2.55
C TYR A 10 -3.49 20.42 2.16
N ARG A 11 -4.18 21.45 1.66
CA ARG A 11 -3.60 22.78 1.48
C ARG A 11 -3.18 23.39 2.82
N GLU A 12 -4.05 23.30 3.83
CA GLU A 12 -3.75 23.76 5.18
C GLU A 12 -2.57 22.99 5.79
N ALA A 13 -2.57 21.67 5.66
CA ALA A 13 -1.50 20.79 6.14
C ALA A 13 -0.16 21.00 5.42
N ALA A 14 -0.16 21.46 4.16
CA ALA A 14 1.04 21.82 3.43
C ALA A 14 1.69 23.11 3.97
N LEU A 15 0.87 24.07 4.42
CA LEU A 15 1.33 25.34 4.98
C LEU A 15 1.68 25.24 6.46
N ASN A 16 0.94 24.42 7.20
CA ASN A 16 1.10 24.21 8.63
C ASN A 16 1.01 22.70 8.91
N PRO A 17 2.12 21.98 9.04
CA PRO A 17 2.11 20.54 9.26
C PRO A 17 1.27 20.15 10.47
N ASP A 18 0.24 19.32 10.23
CA ASP A 18 -0.70 18.85 11.25
C ASP A 18 -0.42 17.40 11.64
N LYS A 19 0.24 17.20 12.77
CA LYS A 19 0.55 15.86 13.32
C LYS A 19 -0.70 15.04 13.69
N GLY A 20 -1.87 15.68 13.77
CA GLY A 20 -3.15 15.03 14.03
C GLY A 20 -3.85 14.50 12.79
N LEU A 21 -3.43 14.92 11.57
CA LEU A 21 -4.10 14.59 10.33
C LEU A 21 -4.07 13.08 10.06
N CYS A 22 -2.89 12.47 10.14
CA CYS A 22 -2.71 11.02 10.11
C CYS A 22 -1.77 10.59 11.24
N CYS A 23 -1.75 9.31 11.60
CA CYS A 23 -0.74 8.81 12.52
C CYS A 23 0.60 8.78 11.80
N THR A 24 1.50 9.72 12.14
CA THR A 24 2.86 9.71 11.60
C THR A 24 3.55 8.41 11.95
N THR A 25 4.01 7.68 10.95
CA THR A 25 4.80 6.47 11.13
C THR A 25 6.27 6.78 10.92
N THR A 26 7.12 6.20 11.75
CA THR A 26 8.57 6.24 11.50
C THR A 26 8.85 5.50 10.20
N PRO A 27 9.79 5.97 9.35
CA PRO A 27 10.22 5.23 8.17
C PRO A 27 10.59 3.80 8.54
N VAL A 28 9.97 2.82 7.89
CA VAL A 28 10.19 1.40 8.19
C VAL A 28 11.63 1.00 7.88
N TRP A 29 12.19 1.55 6.80
CA TRP A 29 13.52 1.21 6.32
C TRP A 29 14.53 2.30 6.68
N GLN A 30 15.54 1.93 7.47
CA GLN A 30 16.74 2.74 7.66
C GLN A 30 17.68 2.46 6.49
N LEU A 31 17.67 3.35 5.51
CA LEU A 31 18.51 3.22 4.32
C LEU A 31 19.88 3.85 4.59
N PRO A 32 20.99 3.13 4.31
CA PRO A 32 22.33 3.66 4.55
C PRO A 32 22.57 4.99 3.82
N ASP A 33 23.16 5.95 4.51
CA ASP A 33 23.48 7.30 3.97
C ASP A 33 22.26 8.11 3.48
N LEU A 34 21.03 7.69 3.80
CA LEU A 34 19.84 8.49 3.56
C LEU A 34 19.54 9.38 4.77
N LYS A 35 19.61 10.69 4.56
CA LYS A 35 19.14 11.69 5.51
C LYS A 35 17.81 12.24 5.04
N ILE A 36 16.77 12.09 5.86
CA ILE A 36 15.43 12.61 5.57
C ILE A 36 15.29 13.97 6.27
N PRO A 37 15.00 15.05 5.55
CA PRO A 37 14.73 16.36 6.15
C PRO A 37 13.63 16.29 7.21
N GLN A 38 13.77 17.02 8.31
CA GLN A 38 12.82 16.97 9.41
C GLN A 38 11.39 17.34 8.97
N LEU A 39 11.26 18.32 8.08
CA LEU A 39 9.95 18.73 7.57
C LEU A 39 9.24 17.60 6.78
N MET A 40 9.99 16.75 6.06
CA MET A 40 9.40 15.55 5.44
C MET A 40 8.84 14.57 6.46
N LEU A 41 9.50 14.42 7.62
CA LEU A 41 9.03 13.58 8.72
C LEU A 41 7.77 14.20 9.38
N ASP A 42 7.77 15.51 9.60
CA ASP A 42 6.63 16.23 10.19
C ASP A 42 5.41 16.23 9.26
N MET A 43 5.61 16.13 7.95
CA MET A 43 4.59 16.04 6.91
C MET A 43 4.33 14.58 6.45
N ASN A 44 4.72 13.58 7.23
CA ASN A 44 4.42 12.20 6.92
C ASN A 44 2.97 11.87 7.33
N TYR A 45 2.07 11.90 6.38
CA TYR A 45 0.64 11.61 6.57
C TYR A 45 0.27 10.16 6.18
N GLY A 46 1.27 9.28 6.03
CA GLY A 46 1.07 7.86 5.74
C GLY A 46 0.64 7.04 6.97
N CYS A 47 0.15 5.84 6.74
CA CYS A 47 -0.25 4.90 7.78
C CYS A 47 0.61 3.61 7.83
N GLY A 48 1.59 3.50 6.95
CA GLY A 48 2.56 2.42 6.85
C GLY A 48 3.69 2.81 5.90
N SER A 49 4.30 1.84 5.22
CA SER A 49 5.31 2.09 4.19
C SER A 49 4.97 1.37 2.89
N THR A 50 5.15 2.07 1.77
CA THR A 50 5.07 1.49 0.43
C THR A 50 6.45 1.14 -0.13
N VAL A 51 7.50 1.55 0.56
CA VAL A 51 8.89 1.30 0.15
C VAL A 51 9.33 -0.07 0.66
N ASN A 52 9.62 -1.00 -0.25
CA ASN A 52 10.20 -2.29 0.07
C ASN A 52 11.39 -2.57 -0.85
N PRO A 53 12.62 -2.77 -0.31
CA PRO A 53 13.82 -3.00 -1.12
C PRO A 53 13.71 -4.16 -2.10
N ARG A 54 12.92 -5.19 -1.80
CA ARG A 54 12.72 -6.35 -2.70
C ARG A 54 12.04 -5.99 -4.03
N ASP A 55 11.17 -4.96 -4.02
CA ASP A 55 10.46 -4.53 -5.21
C ASP A 55 11.32 -3.60 -6.09
N LEU A 56 12.38 -3.02 -5.52
CA LEU A 56 13.13 -1.91 -6.07
C LEU A 56 14.45 -2.35 -6.75
N VAL A 57 14.52 -3.62 -7.13
CA VAL A 57 15.66 -4.19 -7.86
C VAL A 57 15.58 -3.79 -9.34
N GLY A 58 16.72 -3.45 -9.96
CA GLY A 58 16.81 -3.17 -11.39
C GLY A 58 16.39 -1.76 -11.80
N SER A 59 16.33 -0.81 -10.86
CA SER A 59 15.99 0.61 -11.12
C SER A 59 14.64 0.79 -11.83
N PRO A 60 13.53 0.34 -11.24
CA PRO A 60 12.21 0.41 -11.84
C PRO A 60 11.76 1.86 -12.13
N SER A 61 10.84 2.04 -13.06
CA SER A 61 10.07 3.27 -13.22
C SER A 61 8.96 3.32 -12.17
N ILE A 62 8.92 4.39 -11.39
CA ILE A 62 8.07 4.48 -10.21
C ILE A 62 7.10 5.66 -10.38
N LEU A 63 5.82 5.41 -10.13
CA LEU A 63 4.80 6.43 -9.94
C LEU A 63 4.39 6.46 -8.46
N TYR A 64 4.46 7.62 -7.85
CA TYR A 64 3.96 7.84 -6.50
C TYR A 64 2.84 8.88 -6.51
N VAL A 65 1.65 8.50 -6.06
CA VAL A 65 0.45 9.34 -6.08
C VAL A 65 0.12 9.83 -4.67
N GLY A 66 -0.04 11.14 -4.51
CA GLY A 66 -0.18 11.79 -3.20
C GLY A 66 1.18 12.03 -2.55
N VAL A 67 1.99 12.97 -3.10
CA VAL A 67 3.41 13.12 -2.71
C VAL A 67 3.62 13.55 -1.25
N GLY A 68 2.63 14.18 -0.62
CA GLY A 68 2.78 14.68 0.75
C GLY A 68 4.03 15.56 0.90
N GLY A 69 4.73 15.42 2.00
CA GLY A 69 6.02 16.11 2.24
C GLY A 69 7.19 15.59 1.39
N GLY A 70 7.00 14.50 0.61
CA GLY A 70 8.01 13.93 -0.27
C GLY A 70 8.89 12.85 0.36
N MET A 71 8.60 12.37 1.56
CA MET A 71 9.44 11.39 2.27
C MET A 71 9.57 10.07 1.49
N GLU A 72 8.47 9.42 1.13
CA GLU A 72 8.55 8.16 0.38
C GLU A 72 9.05 8.38 -1.04
N VAL A 73 8.75 9.52 -1.65
CA VAL A 73 9.31 9.92 -2.96
C VAL A 73 10.84 9.96 -2.91
N LEU A 74 11.42 10.53 -1.85
CA LEU A 74 12.88 10.53 -1.60
C LEU A 74 13.41 9.12 -1.38
N GLN A 75 12.70 8.27 -0.63
CA GLN A 75 13.08 6.87 -0.40
C GLN A 75 13.06 6.07 -1.71
N PHE A 76 12.06 6.25 -2.57
CA PHE A 76 12.02 5.65 -3.90
C PHE A 76 13.16 6.16 -4.80
N ALA A 77 13.49 7.45 -4.73
CA ALA A 77 14.61 8.03 -5.47
C ALA A 77 15.97 7.47 -5.02
N TYR A 78 16.09 7.05 -3.75
CA TYR A 78 17.28 6.37 -3.25
C TYR A 78 17.58 5.08 -4.03
N PHE A 79 16.56 4.33 -4.45
CA PHE A 79 16.74 3.10 -5.22
C PHE A 79 16.85 3.35 -6.73
N SER A 80 16.11 4.31 -7.27
CA SER A 80 16.13 4.57 -8.71
C SER A 80 17.41 5.25 -9.16
N ARG A 81 17.96 6.18 -8.38
CA ARG A 81 19.22 6.95 -8.59
C ARG A 81 19.42 7.46 -10.01
N ARG A 82 18.36 7.83 -10.69
CA ARG A 82 18.39 8.33 -12.07
C ARG A 82 17.40 9.45 -12.30
N LYS A 83 17.72 10.33 -13.23
CA LYS A 83 16.84 11.43 -13.63
C LYS A 83 15.46 10.93 -14.04
N GLY A 84 14.40 11.52 -13.44
CA GLY A 84 13.01 11.12 -13.71
C GLY A 84 12.68 9.67 -13.33
N GLY A 85 13.46 9.03 -12.46
CA GLY A 85 13.23 7.65 -12.03
C GLY A 85 11.97 7.48 -11.19
N VAL A 86 11.53 8.55 -10.53
CA VAL A 86 10.29 8.63 -9.78
C VAL A 86 9.43 9.75 -10.35
N VAL A 87 8.21 9.44 -10.73
CA VAL A 87 7.17 10.44 -11.03
C VAL A 87 6.35 10.62 -9.77
N GLY A 88 6.40 11.80 -9.17
CA GLY A 88 5.57 12.19 -8.02
C GLY A 88 4.38 13.01 -8.47
N LEU A 89 3.17 12.65 -8.04
CA LEU A 89 1.94 13.27 -8.50
C LEU A 89 1.08 13.73 -7.32
N ASP A 90 0.56 14.95 -7.39
CA ASP A 90 -0.44 15.46 -6.45
C ASP A 90 -1.40 16.42 -7.17
N VAL A 91 -2.58 16.63 -6.57
CA VAL A 91 -3.60 17.54 -7.07
C VAL A 91 -3.56 18.89 -6.37
N VAL A 92 -2.88 19.00 -5.21
CA VAL A 92 -2.79 20.19 -4.37
C VAL A 92 -1.49 20.95 -4.67
N ASP A 93 -1.59 22.18 -5.17
CA ASP A 93 -0.44 23.00 -5.58
C ASP A 93 0.53 23.31 -4.42
N GLU A 94 -0.03 23.59 -3.24
CA GLU A 94 0.75 23.88 -2.04
C GLU A 94 1.52 22.64 -1.58
N MET A 95 0.94 21.44 -1.69
CA MET A 95 1.61 20.19 -1.37
C MET A 95 2.75 19.90 -2.36
N MET A 96 2.51 20.14 -3.65
CA MET A 96 3.55 20.05 -4.69
C MET A 96 4.72 20.99 -4.41
N SER A 97 4.41 22.23 -4.00
CA SER A 97 5.41 23.23 -3.67
C SER A 97 6.23 22.85 -2.44
N ALA A 98 5.56 22.35 -1.39
CA ALA A 98 6.22 21.86 -0.18
C ALA A 98 7.14 20.67 -0.49
N CYS A 99 6.64 19.69 -1.25
CA CYS A 99 7.44 18.55 -1.69
C CYS A 99 8.68 18.99 -2.47
N ALA A 100 8.52 19.90 -3.45
CA ALA A 100 9.65 20.42 -4.25
C ALA A 100 10.69 21.11 -3.37
N SER A 101 10.28 21.90 -2.39
CA SER A 101 11.18 22.57 -1.43
C SER A 101 11.94 21.55 -0.58
N ASN A 102 11.23 20.55 -0.05
CA ASN A 102 11.81 19.51 0.78
C ASN A 102 12.81 18.62 0.01
N LEU A 103 12.54 18.35 -1.28
CA LEU A 103 13.49 17.63 -2.14
C LEU A 103 14.77 18.43 -2.40
N LYS A 104 14.68 19.77 -2.51
CA LYS A 104 15.88 20.61 -2.60
C LYS A 104 16.69 20.59 -1.31
N GLU A 105 16.04 20.61 -0.16
CA GLU A 105 16.72 20.45 1.14
C GLU A 105 17.38 19.06 1.24
N ALA A 106 16.68 17.99 0.81
CA ALA A 106 17.23 16.64 0.76
C ALA A 106 18.47 16.55 -0.14
N GLU A 107 18.51 17.29 -1.27
CA GLU A 107 19.69 17.34 -2.14
C GLU A 107 20.91 17.96 -1.45
N VAL A 108 20.71 18.94 -0.58
CA VAL A 108 21.80 19.53 0.23
C VAL A 108 22.31 18.51 1.26
N GLN A 109 21.43 17.73 1.86
CA GLN A 109 21.77 16.78 2.92
C GLN A 109 22.33 15.45 2.41
N ASN A 110 22.09 15.08 1.15
CA ASN A 110 22.42 13.78 0.56
C ASN A 110 23.23 13.96 -0.73
N ALA A 111 24.55 13.78 -0.66
CA ALA A 111 25.45 13.98 -1.80
C ALA A 111 25.13 13.09 -3.02
N TRP A 112 24.48 11.95 -2.81
CA TRP A 112 24.08 10.99 -3.86
C TRP A 112 22.78 11.43 -4.57
N PHE A 113 21.94 12.26 -3.92
CA PHE A 113 20.62 12.63 -4.42
C PHE A 113 20.67 13.89 -5.28
N LYS A 114 19.87 13.90 -6.33
CA LYS A 114 19.56 15.05 -7.16
C LYS A 114 18.06 15.24 -7.23
N SER A 115 17.58 16.45 -7.06
CA SER A 115 16.14 16.73 -7.10
C SER A 115 15.50 16.35 -8.44
N ASP A 116 16.26 16.34 -9.54
CA ASP A 116 15.80 15.90 -10.86
C ASP A 116 15.66 14.37 -11.00
N PHE A 117 16.00 13.58 -9.96
CA PHE A 117 15.62 12.17 -9.89
C PHE A 117 14.10 12.00 -9.74
N VAL A 118 13.43 13.05 -9.28
CA VAL A 118 11.98 13.11 -9.12
C VAL A 118 11.39 14.08 -10.14
N ASP A 119 10.46 13.59 -10.94
CA ASP A 119 9.64 14.38 -11.85
C ASP A 119 8.29 14.66 -11.18
N LEU A 120 8.15 15.86 -10.60
CA LEU A 120 6.91 16.27 -9.94
C LEU A 120 5.91 16.79 -10.96
N ARG A 121 4.72 16.18 -11.00
CA ARG A 121 3.64 16.54 -11.91
C ARG A 121 2.34 16.81 -11.16
N LYS A 122 1.67 17.90 -11.50
CA LYS A 122 0.29 18.10 -11.07
C LYS A 122 -0.63 17.13 -11.80
N GLY A 123 -1.46 16.40 -11.06
CA GLY A 123 -2.39 15.43 -11.65
C GLY A 123 -3.39 14.92 -10.64
N ASP A 124 -4.44 14.31 -11.16
CA ASP A 124 -5.53 13.71 -10.38
C ASP A 124 -5.42 12.19 -10.45
N ALA A 125 -5.52 11.51 -9.31
CA ALA A 125 -5.53 10.04 -9.20
C ALA A 125 -6.68 9.41 -10.00
N LEU A 126 -7.75 10.17 -10.24
CA LEU A 126 -8.90 9.73 -11.03
C LEU A 126 -8.68 9.80 -12.55
N ASN A 127 -7.60 10.44 -12.99
CA ASN A 127 -7.22 10.56 -14.39
C ASN A 127 -5.71 10.84 -14.49
N LEU A 128 -4.91 9.80 -14.33
CA LEU A 128 -3.46 9.93 -14.28
C LEU A 128 -2.87 10.39 -15.63
N PRO A 129 -2.08 11.49 -15.66
CA PRO A 129 -1.40 11.97 -16.87
C PRO A 129 -0.18 11.10 -17.22
N ILE A 130 -0.37 9.79 -17.19
CA ILE A 130 0.65 8.75 -17.36
C ILE A 130 0.17 7.79 -18.45
N ALA A 131 1.06 7.41 -19.36
CA ALA A 131 0.74 6.46 -20.42
C ALA A 131 0.40 5.07 -19.82
N SER A 132 -0.50 4.34 -20.49
CA SER A 132 -0.79 2.94 -20.12
C SER A 132 0.47 2.10 -20.23
N GLU A 133 0.59 1.11 -19.33
CA GLU A 133 1.65 0.10 -19.32
C GLU A 133 3.08 0.68 -19.40
N SER A 134 3.31 1.81 -18.69
CA SER A 134 4.59 2.51 -18.69
C SER A 134 5.35 2.46 -17.37
N ILE A 135 4.69 2.04 -16.29
CA ILE A 135 5.19 2.08 -14.91
C ILE A 135 5.44 0.66 -14.39
N ASP A 136 6.58 0.43 -13.75
CA ASP A 136 6.90 -0.84 -13.10
C ASP A 136 6.28 -0.92 -11.70
N ILE A 137 6.29 0.20 -10.95
CA ILE A 137 5.74 0.31 -9.60
C ILE A 137 4.87 1.55 -9.51
N ALA A 138 3.59 1.38 -9.20
CA ALA A 138 2.68 2.45 -8.80
C ALA A 138 2.43 2.35 -7.30
N ALA A 139 2.59 3.45 -6.56
CA ALA A 139 2.46 3.43 -5.11
C ALA A 139 1.63 4.62 -4.61
N GLN A 140 0.96 4.41 -3.47
CA GLN A 140 0.27 5.45 -2.70
C GLN A 140 0.22 5.07 -1.21
N ASN A 141 0.14 6.05 -0.33
CA ASN A 141 0.06 5.85 1.11
C ASN A 141 -1.03 6.74 1.70
N CYS A 142 -2.08 6.12 2.26
CA CYS A 142 -3.19 6.78 2.92
C CYS A 142 -3.98 7.75 2.01
N LEU A 143 -4.18 7.39 0.74
CA LEU A 143 -4.90 8.22 -0.24
C LEU A 143 -6.26 7.65 -0.61
N PHE A 144 -6.39 6.34 -0.82
CA PHE A 144 -7.57 5.77 -1.47
C PHE A 144 -8.81 5.82 -0.58
N ASN A 145 -8.65 5.80 0.73
CA ASN A 145 -9.77 5.92 1.66
C ASN A 145 -10.42 7.32 1.70
N ILE A 146 -9.84 8.30 1.02
CA ILE A 146 -10.46 9.61 0.83
C ILE A 146 -11.62 9.50 -0.17
N PHE A 147 -11.49 8.60 -1.16
CA PHE A 147 -12.44 8.49 -2.25
C PHE A 147 -13.75 7.81 -1.84
N HIS A 148 -14.85 8.28 -2.39
CA HIS A 148 -16.10 7.54 -2.42
C HIS A 148 -16.01 6.36 -3.40
N ASP A 149 -16.91 5.42 -3.30
CA ASP A 149 -16.88 4.13 -3.99
C ASP A 149 -16.57 4.23 -5.49
N ALA A 150 -17.29 5.06 -6.22
CA ALA A 150 -17.09 5.23 -7.66
C ALA A 150 -15.71 5.80 -8.01
N ASP A 151 -15.22 6.75 -7.21
CA ASP A 151 -13.93 7.38 -7.40
C ASP A 151 -12.79 6.43 -6.96
N LEU A 152 -12.97 5.67 -5.89
CA LEU A 152 -12.03 4.62 -5.49
C LEU A 152 -11.84 3.59 -6.61
N LYS A 153 -12.94 3.10 -7.18
CA LYS A 153 -12.89 2.17 -8.32
C LYS A 153 -12.14 2.79 -9.51
N ARG A 154 -12.38 4.07 -9.79
CA ARG A 154 -11.69 4.78 -10.87
C ARG A 154 -10.22 4.97 -10.60
N ALA A 155 -9.83 5.39 -9.40
CA ALA A 155 -8.43 5.55 -9.01
C ALA A 155 -7.66 4.22 -9.09
N LEU A 156 -8.24 3.13 -8.58
CA LEU A 156 -7.66 1.79 -8.68
C LEU A 156 -7.51 1.35 -10.15
N SER A 157 -8.50 1.63 -11.01
CA SER A 157 -8.44 1.32 -12.46
C SER A 157 -7.34 2.11 -13.16
N GLU A 158 -7.12 3.38 -12.80
CA GLU A 158 -6.02 4.18 -13.34
C GLU A 158 -4.64 3.64 -12.92
N MET A 159 -4.50 3.24 -11.64
CA MET A 159 -3.26 2.60 -11.19
C MET A 159 -3.00 1.29 -11.96
N TYR A 160 -4.03 0.46 -12.16
CA TYR A 160 -3.89 -0.77 -12.96
C TYR A 160 -3.55 -0.47 -14.43
N ARG A 161 -4.16 0.55 -15.03
CA ARG A 161 -3.92 0.96 -16.41
C ARG A 161 -2.46 1.33 -16.68
N VAL A 162 -1.87 2.12 -15.80
CA VAL A 162 -0.50 2.62 -15.98
C VAL A 162 0.57 1.56 -15.73
N LEU A 163 0.25 0.48 -15.00
CA LEU A 163 1.18 -0.60 -14.71
C LEU A 163 1.44 -1.47 -15.93
N LYS A 164 2.70 -1.76 -16.19
CA LYS A 164 3.15 -2.78 -17.14
C LYS A 164 2.63 -4.16 -16.74
N PRO A 165 2.57 -5.14 -17.65
CA PRO A 165 2.47 -6.55 -17.28
C PRO A 165 3.54 -6.90 -16.22
N ARG A 166 3.15 -7.59 -15.14
CA ARG A 166 3.97 -7.90 -13.97
C ARG A 166 4.39 -6.69 -13.13
N GLY A 167 3.90 -5.50 -13.45
CA GLY A 167 4.05 -4.31 -12.60
C GLY A 167 3.29 -4.46 -11.28
N ARG A 168 3.68 -3.68 -10.29
CA ARG A 168 3.19 -3.76 -8.92
C ARG A 168 2.45 -2.49 -8.51
N LEU A 169 1.26 -2.66 -7.96
CA LEU A 169 0.61 -1.64 -7.13
C LEU A 169 1.00 -1.90 -5.68
N ILE A 170 1.66 -0.94 -5.06
CA ILE A 170 2.00 -1.00 -3.64
C ILE A 170 1.21 0.08 -2.92
N LEU A 171 0.44 -0.32 -1.94
CA LEU A 171 -0.40 0.59 -1.18
C LEU A 171 -0.30 0.36 0.33
N SER A 172 -0.48 1.43 1.07
CA SER A 172 -0.71 1.38 2.52
C SER A 172 -1.94 2.22 2.83
N ASP A 173 -2.98 1.58 3.37
CA ASP A 173 -4.26 2.23 3.67
C ASP A 173 -4.86 1.72 4.98
N PRO A 174 -5.68 2.53 5.68
CA PRO A 174 -6.53 2.03 6.74
C PRO A 174 -7.60 1.07 6.23
N VAL A 175 -7.88 0.04 7.04
CA VAL A 175 -9.01 -0.88 6.85
C VAL A 175 -9.83 -0.95 8.12
N CYS A 176 -11.13 -1.26 8.00
CA CYS A 176 -12.04 -1.38 9.12
C CYS A 176 -13.07 -2.48 8.82
N ASP A 177 -13.07 -3.54 9.62
CA ASP A 177 -14.04 -4.63 9.48
C ASP A 177 -15.37 -4.31 10.20
N ALA A 178 -15.40 -3.28 11.06
CA ALA A 178 -16.63 -2.82 11.70
C ALA A 178 -17.42 -1.87 10.78
N GLU A 179 -18.75 -1.94 10.89
CA GLU A 179 -19.61 -1.01 10.17
C GLU A 179 -19.42 0.42 10.70
N MET A 180 -19.13 1.35 9.79
CA MET A 180 -18.98 2.76 10.12
C MET A 180 -20.37 3.39 10.29
N PRO A 181 -20.67 4.07 11.44
CA PRO A 181 -21.93 4.77 11.65
C PRO A 181 -22.18 5.83 10.56
N GLU A 182 -23.45 5.96 10.13
CA GLU A 182 -23.85 6.89 9.06
C GLU A 182 -23.42 8.34 9.33
N GLY A 183 -23.50 8.80 10.58
CA GLY A 183 -23.06 10.15 10.97
C GLY A 183 -21.57 10.38 10.73
N LEU A 184 -20.74 9.34 10.87
CA LEU A 184 -19.31 9.39 10.61
C LEU A 184 -19.00 9.20 9.11
N LYS A 185 -19.72 8.33 8.41
CA LYS A 185 -19.55 8.11 6.96
C LYS A 185 -19.68 9.41 6.16
N ASN A 186 -20.57 10.30 6.61
CA ASN A 186 -20.88 11.57 5.94
C ASN A 186 -20.00 12.73 6.40
N ASP A 187 -19.08 12.52 7.33
CA ASP A 187 -18.12 13.53 7.75
C ASP A 187 -16.95 13.61 6.76
N GLU A 188 -17.00 14.61 5.89
CA GLU A 188 -16.00 14.81 4.83
C GLU A 188 -14.60 15.16 5.38
N ARG A 189 -14.51 15.77 6.57
CA ARG A 189 -13.23 16.08 7.20
C ARG A 189 -12.59 14.81 7.74
N LEU A 190 -13.36 13.95 8.42
CA LEU A 190 -12.87 12.65 8.89
C LEU A 190 -12.51 11.73 7.71
N ARG A 191 -13.22 11.84 6.60
CA ARG A 191 -12.88 11.15 5.34
C ARG A 191 -11.54 11.65 4.79
N ALA A 192 -11.31 12.95 4.72
CA ALA A 192 -10.03 13.52 4.31
C ALA A 192 -8.86 13.06 5.20
N MET A 193 -9.14 12.71 6.47
CA MET A 193 -8.19 12.11 7.40
C MET A 193 -8.06 10.58 7.26
N CYS A 194 -8.59 9.98 6.19
CA CYS A 194 -8.61 8.54 5.91
C CYS A 194 -9.27 7.67 7.00
N LEU A 195 -10.18 8.22 7.80
CA LEU A 195 -10.81 7.47 8.90
C LEU A 195 -12.12 6.82 8.47
N THR A 196 -13.04 7.60 7.90
CA THR A 196 -14.41 7.14 7.65
C THR A 196 -14.60 6.48 6.28
N GLY A 197 -13.58 6.50 5.44
CA GLY A 197 -13.54 5.78 4.16
C GLY A 197 -12.86 4.41 4.23
N ALA A 198 -12.42 3.98 5.41
CA ALA A 198 -11.81 2.66 5.58
C ALA A 198 -12.84 1.55 5.31
N ILE A 199 -12.50 0.65 4.40
CA ILE A 199 -13.32 -0.52 4.02
C ILE A 199 -12.72 -1.80 4.61
N PRO A 200 -13.49 -2.91 4.71
CA PRO A 200 -12.97 -4.21 5.12
C PRO A 200 -11.83 -4.69 4.22
N LEU A 201 -10.81 -5.35 4.82
CA LEU A 201 -9.68 -5.89 4.06
C LEU A 201 -10.13 -6.86 2.96
N ALA A 202 -11.11 -7.73 3.25
CA ALA A 202 -11.63 -8.67 2.27
C ALA A 202 -12.25 -7.96 1.05
N GLU A 203 -12.96 -6.84 1.27
CA GLU A 203 -13.51 -6.02 0.21
C GLU A 203 -12.40 -5.36 -0.61
N TYR A 204 -11.35 -4.85 0.06
CA TYR A 204 -10.20 -4.25 -0.64
C TYR A 204 -9.52 -5.27 -1.57
N ILE A 205 -9.26 -6.49 -1.07
CA ILE A 205 -8.71 -7.60 -1.86
C ILE A 205 -9.63 -7.94 -3.04
N GLY A 206 -10.96 -8.00 -2.81
CA GLY A 206 -11.95 -8.25 -3.85
C GLY A 206 -11.88 -7.23 -4.98
N ARG A 207 -11.79 -5.94 -4.66
CA ARG A 207 -11.65 -4.86 -5.65
C ARG A 207 -10.37 -4.98 -6.49
N LEU A 208 -9.27 -5.37 -5.88
CA LEU A 208 -8.00 -5.62 -6.60
C LEU A 208 -8.11 -6.84 -7.52
N THR A 209 -8.76 -7.89 -7.05
CA THR A 209 -9.05 -9.11 -7.84
C THR A 209 -9.92 -8.80 -9.06
N ASP A 210 -10.99 -8.03 -8.88
CA ASP A 210 -11.94 -7.64 -9.94
C ASP A 210 -11.25 -6.80 -11.04
N LEU A 211 -10.18 -6.09 -10.71
CA LEU A 211 -9.36 -5.35 -11.67
C LEU A 211 -8.41 -6.26 -12.47
N GLY A 212 -8.18 -7.50 -12.03
CA GLY A 212 -7.34 -8.46 -12.73
C GLY A 212 -5.93 -8.63 -12.16
N PHE A 213 -5.69 -8.21 -10.91
CA PHE A 213 -4.43 -8.55 -10.23
C PHE A 213 -4.40 -10.05 -9.91
N GLY A 214 -3.49 -10.80 -10.53
CA GLY A 214 -3.38 -12.26 -10.37
C GLY A 214 -2.70 -12.69 -9.06
N THR A 215 -1.88 -11.81 -8.47
CA THR A 215 -1.19 -12.04 -7.19
C THR A 215 -1.41 -10.86 -6.26
N ILE A 216 -1.78 -11.12 -5.01
CA ILE A 216 -1.99 -10.11 -3.97
C ILE A 216 -1.29 -10.58 -2.69
N GLU A 217 -0.41 -9.73 -2.16
CA GLU A 217 0.35 -9.99 -0.94
C GLU A 217 -0.09 -9.00 0.15
N VAL A 218 -0.63 -9.49 1.24
CA VAL A 218 -0.84 -8.69 2.46
C VAL A 218 0.45 -8.78 3.29
N ARG A 219 1.25 -7.72 3.22
CA ARG A 219 2.61 -7.68 3.79
C ARG A 219 2.64 -7.29 5.25
N ALA A 220 1.67 -6.48 5.67
CA ALA A 220 1.47 -6.13 7.08
C ALA A 220 0.01 -5.77 7.33
N LYS A 221 -0.48 -6.05 8.54
CA LYS A 221 -1.73 -5.53 9.12
C LYS A 221 -1.45 -5.21 10.58
N ARG A 222 -1.74 -3.97 11.00
CA ARG A 222 -1.42 -3.51 12.35
C ARG A 222 -2.45 -2.52 12.88
N PRO A 223 -2.65 -2.43 14.22
CA PRO A 223 -3.47 -1.38 14.80
C PRO A 223 -3.02 0.01 14.35
N TYR A 224 -3.98 0.85 13.98
CA TYR A 224 -3.73 2.20 13.48
C TYR A 224 -4.41 3.26 14.33
N ARG A 225 -5.73 3.21 14.47
CA ARG A 225 -6.52 4.12 15.30
C ARG A 225 -7.71 3.42 15.92
N VAL A 226 -8.30 4.04 16.94
CA VAL A 226 -9.58 3.63 17.51
C VAL A 226 -10.49 4.85 17.56
N LEU A 227 -11.65 4.77 16.89
CA LEU A 227 -12.70 5.76 17.08
C LEU A 227 -13.44 5.42 18.36
N SER A 228 -13.30 6.31 19.35
CA SER A 228 -13.86 6.11 20.67
C SER A 228 -15.11 6.97 20.86
N PRO A 229 -16.17 6.46 21.53
CA PRO A 229 -17.34 7.25 21.91
C PRO A 229 -17.03 8.55 22.67
N ARG A 230 -15.83 8.65 23.24
CA ARG A 230 -15.39 9.88 23.94
C ARG A 230 -15.11 11.06 23.01
N HIS A 231 -14.79 10.75 21.73
CA HIS A 231 -14.32 11.76 20.78
C HIS A 231 -15.10 11.75 19.46
N PHE A 232 -15.85 10.70 19.20
CA PHE A 232 -16.57 10.50 17.95
C PHE A 232 -18.02 10.10 18.24
N ALA A 233 -18.93 10.43 17.32
CA ALA A 233 -20.34 10.03 17.41
C ALA A 233 -20.50 8.53 17.05
N THR A 234 -20.12 7.67 17.99
CA THR A 234 -20.23 6.21 17.90
C THR A 234 -20.62 5.63 19.25
N ASP A 235 -21.35 4.52 19.26
CA ASP A 235 -21.79 3.84 20.48
C ASP A 235 -20.76 2.85 21.02
N THR A 236 -19.82 2.43 20.17
CA THR A 236 -18.80 1.43 20.51
C THR A 236 -17.41 1.89 20.07
N LEU A 237 -16.37 1.21 20.56
CA LEU A 237 -15.02 1.37 20.03
C LEU A 237 -14.94 0.77 18.62
N ILE A 238 -14.49 1.55 17.66
CA ILE A 238 -14.27 1.09 16.29
C ILE A 238 -12.76 1.06 16.02
N PRO A 239 -12.13 -0.13 16.04
CA PRO A 239 -10.72 -0.25 15.70
C PRO A 239 -10.53 -0.08 14.19
N ILE A 240 -9.55 0.72 13.84
CA ILE A 240 -9.06 0.88 12.46
C ILE A 240 -7.65 0.33 12.43
N GLU A 241 -7.36 -0.50 11.45
CA GLU A 241 -6.04 -1.08 11.23
C GLU A 241 -5.44 -0.51 9.95
N SER A 242 -4.12 -0.43 9.85
CA SER A 242 -3.44 -0.14 8.59
C SER A 242 -2.96 -1.43 7.95
N VAL A 243 -3.04 -1.50 6.63
CA VAL A 243 -2.52 -2.62 5.85
C VAL A 243 -1.47 -2.15 4.85
N GLU A 244 -0.50 -3.01 4.56
CA GLU A 244 0.43 -2.87 3.44
C GLU A 244 0.14 -3.98 2.45
N ILE A 245 -0.23 -3.62 1.22
CA ILE A 245 -0.58 -4.57 0.17
C ILE A 245 0.30 -4.34 -1.05
N CYS A 246 0.80 -5.44 -1.63
CA CYS A 246 1.37 -5.44 -2.97
C CYS A 246 0.48 -6.28 -3.88
N ALA A 247 -0.10 -5.68 -4.91
CA ALA A 247 -0.86 -6.36 -5.93
C ALA A 247 -0.07 -6.38 -7.23
N ILE A 248 0.15 -7.56 -7.80
CA ILE A 248 0.99 -7.76 -8.99
C ILE A 248 0.08 -8.02 -10.20
N LYS A 249 0.30 -7.26 -11.28
CA LYS A 249 -0.43 -7.41 -12.56
C LYS A 249 0.04 -8.65 -13.32
N ASP A 250 0.03 -9.79 -12.63
CA ASP A 250 0.26 -11.12 -13.21
C ASP A 250 -1.01 -11.60 -13.94
N PRO A 251 -0.89 -12.50 -14.91
CA PRO A 251 -2.05 -13.17 -15.50
C PRO A 251 -2.88 -13.84 -14.40
N MET A 252 -4.20 -13.68 -14.46
CA MET A 252 -5.11 -14.31 -13.52
C MET A 252 -5.05 -15.85 -13.70
N PRO A 253 -4.69 -16.64 -12.67
CA PRO A 253 -4.76 -18.09 -12.73
C PRO A 253 -6.20 -18.58 -12.98
N ALA A 254 -6.37 -19.72 -13.65
CA ALA A 254 -7.69 -20.27 -13.99
C ALA A 254 -8.56 -20.57 -12.76
N ASP A 255 -7.93 -20.84 -11.63
CA ASP A 255 -8.57 -21.13 -10.33
C ASP A 255 -8.65 -19.92 -9.40
N GLY A 256 -8.47 -18.71 -9.95
CA GLY A 256 -8.52 -17.43 -9.22
C GLY A 256 -7.16 -16.91 -8.75
N PRO A 257 -7.11 -15.73 -8.12
CA PRO A 257 -5.88 -15.07 -7.73
C PRO A 257 -5.11 -15.83 -6.66
N CYS A 258 -3.80 -15.63 -6.62
CA CYS A 258 -2.96 -16.02 -5.49
C CYS A 258 -2.97 -14.90 -4.44
N VAL A 259 -3.73 -15.06 -3.37
CA VAL A 259 -3.80 -14.11 -2.25
C VAL A 259 -2.98 -14.66 -1.09
N PHE A 260 -1.92 -13.94 -0.71
CA PHE A 260 -1.05 -14.29 0.41
C PHE A 260 -1.41 -13.45 1.63
N THR A 261 -2.06 -14.05 2.61
CA THR A 261 -2.37 -13.44 3.91
C THR A 261 -1.41 -13.87 5.02
N GLY A 262 -0.25 -14.42 4.65
CA GLY A 262 0.76 -14.89 5.59
C GLY A 262 0.46 -16.28 6.16
N ARG A 263 -0.21 -17.15 5.41
CA ARG A 263 -0.39 -18.56 5.77
C ARG A 263 0.85 -19.37 5.45
N THR A 264 1.11 -20.39 6.28
CA THR A 264 2.24 -21.31 6.13
C THR A 264 1.72 -22.74 6.21
N ALA A 265 2.21 -23.59 5.32
CA ALA A 265 2.00 -25.03 5.37
C ALA A 265 3.29 -25.74 5.78
N ILE A 266 3.19 -26.79 6.60
CA ILE A 266 4.30 -27.65 7.02
C ILE A 266 3.86 -29.09 6.84
N TYR A 267 4.64 -29.88 6.10
CA TYR A 267 4.50 -31.32 6.00
C TYR A 267 5.46 -31.99 6.99
N PHE A 268 4.94 -32.90 7.83
CA PHE A 268 5.71 -33.65 8.81
C PHE A 268 5.51 -35.17 8.74
N GLY A 269 5.07 -35.66 7.56
CA GLY A 269 4.96 -37.08 7.29
C GLY A 269 6.32 -37.78 7.14
N GLN A 270 6.31 -39.04 6.73
CA GLN A 270 7.53 -39.89 6.72
C GLN A 270 8.36 -39.76 5.45
N ASP A 271 7.77 -39.27 4.36
CA ASP A 271 8.45 -39.08 3.08
C ASP A 271 9.25 -37.75 3.08
N ASP A 272 10.27 -37.65 2.24
CA ASP A 272 11.10 -36.44 2.13
C ASP A 272 10.29 -35.21 1.71
N PHE A 273 9.21 -35.40 0.99
CA PHE A 273 8.29 -34.33 0.57
C PHE A 273 6.87 -34.86 0.30
N PHE A 274 5.92 -33.97 0.36
CA PHE A 274 4.56 -34.17 -0.11
C PHE A 274 4.30 -33.31 -1.36
N SER A 275 3.66 -33.89 -2.39
CA SER A 275 3.17 -33.14 -3.55
C SER A 275 1.65 -33.26 -3.65
N ASP A 276 0.98 -32.13 -3.87
CA ASP A 276 -0.47 -32.09 -4.07
C ASP A 276 -0.93 -32.44 -5.49
N GLY A 277 0.01 -32.72 -6.38
CA GLY A 277 -0.24 -32.98 -7.82
C GLY A 277 -0.69 -31.75 -8.62
N LYS A 278 -0.68 -30.56 -8.00
CA LYS A 278 -1.07 -29.28 -8.62
C LYS A 278 0.09 -28.29 -8.74
N GLY A 279 1.30 -28.78 -8.52
CA GLY A 279 2.52 -27.97 -8.63
C GLY A 279 3.11 -27.54 -7.29
N HIS A 280 2.46 -27.83 -6.15
CA HIS A 280 3.01 -27.52 -4.84
C HIS A 280 3.74 -28.71 -4.26
N THR A 281 4.94 -28.46 -3.73
CA THR A 281 5.77 -29.45 -3.04
C THR A 281 6.18 -28.92 -1.68
N LEU A 282 5.80 -29.63 -0.62
CA LEU A 282 6.16 -29.34 0.76
C LEU A 282 7.27 -30.28 1.20
N GLY A 283 8.47 -29.78 1.47
CA GLY A 283 9.56 -30.57 2.05
C GLY A 283 9.26 -30.95 3.51
N GLN A 284 9.74 -32.11 3.93
CA GLN A 284 9.53 -32.58 5.30
C GLN A 284 10.08 -31.56 6.33
N ASN A 285 9.25 -31.17 7.28
CA ASN A 285 9.53 -30.19 8.32
C ASN A 285 10.00 -28.80 7.81
N GLN A 286 9.72 -28.46 6.56
CA GLN A 286 10.06 -27.17 5.98
C GLN A 286 8.82 -26.28 5.89
N PRO A 287 8.81 -25.10 6.57
CA PRO A 287 7.72 -24.15 6.38
C PRO A 287 7.71 -23.60 4.96
N LEU A 288 6.55 -23.64 4.32
CA LEU A 288 6.30 -23.03 3.02
C LEU A 288 5.18 -22.01 3.13
N ALA A 289 5.43 -20.76 2.75
CA ALA A 289 4.37 -19.78 2.64
C ALA A 289 3.42 -20.17 1.48
N VAL A 290 2.13 -20.20 1.75
CA VAL A 290 1.10 -20.60 0.79
C VAL A 290 0.03 -19.53 0.65
N CYS A 291 -0.50 -19.37 -0.58
CA CYS A 291 -1.66 -18.51 -0.78
C CYS A 291 -2.93 -19.15 -0.19
N ASP A 292 -3.97 -18.33 0.04
CA ASP A 292 -5.19 -18.77 0.74
C ASP A 292 -5.91 -19.91 0.02
N LYS A 293 -5.93 -19.92 -1.33
CA LYS A 293 -6.53 -21.04 -2.08
C LYS A 293 -5.75 -22.34 -1.92
N THR A 294 -4.40 -22.28 -1.92
CA THR A 294 -3.55 -23.47 -1.67
C THR A 294 -3.73 -23.96 -0.25
N ALA A 295 -3.74 -23.05 0.74
CA ALA A 295 -4.03 -23.39 2.14
C ALA A 295 -5.40 -24.10 2.26
N GLY A 296 -6.44 -23.58 1.61
CA GLY A 296 -7.77 -24.19 1.54
C GLY A 296 -7.76 -25.57 0.91
N ALA A 297 -7.08 -25.72 -0.23
CA ALA A 297 -6.97 -27.01 -0.92
C ALA A 297 -6.25 -28.07 -0.07
N LEU A 298 -5.14 -27.71 0.57
CA LEU A 298 -4.39 -28.59 1.47
C LEU A 298 -5.22 -28.99 2.69
N THR A 299 -6.00 -28.06 3.26
CA THR A 299 -6.91 -28.34 4.38
C THR A 299 -7.98 -29.37 3.97
N HIS A 300 -8.54 -29.26 2.76
CA HIS A 300 -9.56 -30.18 2.26
C HIS A 300 -9.06 -31.61 2.03
N LEU A 301 -7.74 -31.84 1.96
CA LEU A 301 -7.19 -33.19 1.89
C LEU A 301 -7.41 -33.99 3.16
N GLY A 302 -7.67 -33.34 4.30
CA GLY A 302 -7.94 -34.00 5.58
C GLY A 302 -6.75 -34.82 6.09
N ARG A 303 -5.52 -34.43 5.75
CA ARG A 303 -4.29 -35.13 6.16
C ARG A 303 -3.82 -34.65 7.52
N ASP A 304 -3.57 -35.60 8.42
CA ASP A 304 -3.08 -35.31 9.79
C ASP A 304 -1.60 -34.89 9.84
N ASP A 305 -0.86 -35.20 8.76
CA ASP A 305 0.57 -34.90 8.64
C ASP A 305 0.87 -33.60 7.86
N ILE A 306 -0.14 -32.78 7.59
CA ILE A 306 0.01 -31.43 7.05
C ILE A 306 -0.62 -30.44 8.02
N TRP A 307 0.20 -29.53 8.53
CA TRP A 307 -0.27 -28.42 9.36
C TRP A 307 -0.33 -27.12 8.56
N ILE A 308 -1.37 -26.32 8.78
CA ILE A 308 -1.58 -25.05 8.11
C ILE A 308 -1.89 -23.99 9.17
N SER A 309 -1.15 -22.86 9.12
CA SER A 309 -1.39 -21.73 10.01
C SER A 309 -2.68 -21.00 9.67
N GLY A 310 -3.20 -20.21 10.61
CA GLY A 310 -4.09 -19.09 10.31
C GLY A 310 -3.39 -18.00 9.51
N SER A 311 -4.17 -17.01 9.03
CA SER A 311 -3.62 -15.81 8.43
C SER A 311 -2.88 -14.98 9.48
N THR A 312 -1.61 -14.70 9.24
CA THR A 312 -0.80 -13.84 10.11
C THR A 312 -0.82 -12.38 9.66
N TYR A 313 -1.31 -12.14 8.44
CA TYR A 313 -1.26 -10.85 7.75
C TYR A 313 0.16 -10.27 7.71
N PHE A 314 1.12 -11.15 7.64
CA PHE A 314 2.52 -10.83 7.41
C PHE A 314 3.07 -11.75 6.32
N TYR A 315 3.56 -11.15 5.23
CA TYR A 315 4.15 -11.90 4.13
C TYR A 315 5.39 -11.17 3.63
N ASP A 316 6.53 -11.86 3.66
CA ASP A 316 7.83 -11.30 3.27
C ASP A 316 8.40 -11.88 1.95
N GLY A 317 7.60 -12.66 1.22
CA GLY A 317 7.98 -13.32 -0.02
C GLY A 317 8.52 -14.73 0.15
N GLY A 318 8.67 -15.44 -0.98
CA GLY A 318 9.11 -16.84 -0.97
C GLY A 318 7.96 -17.80 -0.73
N GLY A 319 6.98 -17.85 -1.63
CA GLY A 319 5.81 -18.70 -1.53
C GLY A 319 5.81 -19.86 -2.53
N CYS A 320 4.66 -20.54 -2.56
CA CYS A 320 4.43 -21.74 -3.36
C CYS A 320 4.09 -21.46 -4.85
N CYS A 321 3.89 -20.19 -5.25
CA CYS A 321 3.52 -19.81 -6.62
C CYS A 321 4.68 -19.21 -7.39
#